data_8faf14828beda0a64f84707fdd6f9d83
#
_entry.id   8faf14828beda0a64f84707fdd6f9d83
#
_cell.length_a   1.000
_cell.length_b   1.000
_cell.length_c   1.000
_cell.angle_alpha   90.00
_cell.angle_beta   90.00
_cell.angle_gamma   90.00
#
_symmetry.space_group_name_H-M   'P 1'
#
loop_
_entity.id
_entity.type
_entity.pdbx_description
1 polymer ?
#
loop_
_entity_poly.entity_id
_entity_poly.type
_entity_poly.pdbx_seq_one_letter_code
_entity_poly.pdbx_strand_id
1 'polypeptide(L)'
;MKKYAIISDIHGNLRALLAVLKDIKSREIETIINLGDHFYGPLEPEGVAEILRENPMISISGNTDRAILESIDRDGTTSHKPEMERVKAELNKESVDWLRTLPNTISVDKLFFACHGTPESDNEYLIEKVTDRGVFVYNDEELIEKIKDIEERIVLCGHSHVNRIIYLSNNKIILNPGSVGLPAYLGSEKYEHRFAMESMTPHAKYAIVKVDGQKVNIDQLSVAYDWHSASDAARSNGNDNWARFLISGRMPKDLRID
;
A
#
# COMPACT_ATOMS: atom_id res chain seq x y z
N MET A 1 -6.18 -8.08 -25.40
CA MET A 1 -5.42 -8.19 -24.13
C MET A 1 -5.76 -6.97 -23.29
N LYS A 2 -6.39 -7.15 -22.13
CA LYS A 2 -6.62 -6.09 -21.14
C LYS A 2 -5.39 -5.92 -20.25
N LYS A 3 -5.07 -4.68 -19.86
CA LYS A 3 -3.97 -4.36 -18.95
C LYS A 3 -4.52 -3.59 -17.73
N TYR A 4 -4.03 -3.94 -16.55
CA TYR A 4 -4.37 -3.29 -15.30
C TYR A 4 -3.09 -2.92 -14.57
N ALA A 5 -3.00 -1.71 -14.06
CA ALA A 5 -1.96 -1.32 -13.12
C ALA A 5 -2.50 -1.47 -11.69
N ILE A 6 -1.73 -2.11 -10.83
CA ILE A 6 -2.08 -2.32 -9.43
C ILE A 6 -1.10 -1.53 -8.58
N ILE A 7 -1.59 -0.57 -7.82
CA ILE A 7 -0.81 0.27 -6.91
C ILE A 7 -1.34 0.14 -5.48
N SER A 8 -0.53 0.45 -4.49
CA SER A 8 -0.88 0.41 -3.07
C SER A 8 0.05 1.29 -2.25
N ASP A 9 -0.37 1.67 -1.07
CA ASP A 9 0.49 2.21 -0.02
C ASP A 9 1.27 3.45 -0.49
N ILE A 10 0.54 4.48 -0.93
CA ILE A 10 1.10 5.74 -1.47
C ILE A 10 1.70 6.59 -0.35
N HIS A 11 1.06 6.61 0.83
CA HIS A 11 1.56 7.25 2.03
C HIS A 11 2.00 8.71 1.86
N GLY A 12 1.19 9.49 1.15
CA GLY A 12 1.47 10.92 0.94
C GLY A 12 2.69 11.20 0.06
N ASN A 13 3.33 10.19 -0.54
CA ASN A 13 4.53 10.36 -1.35
C ASN A 13 4.18 10.79 -2.79
N LEU A 14 3.93 12.10 -2.93
CA LEU A 14 3.56 12.70 -4.22
C LEU A 14 4.60 12.42 -5.30
N ARG A 15 5.90 12.51 -4.98
CA ARG A 15 6.98 12.29 -5.96
C ARG A 15 6.98 10.88 -6.52
N ALA A 16 6.78 9.90 -5.64
CA ALA A 16 6.69 8.48 -6.03
C ALA A 16 5.44 8.22 -6.86
N LEU A 17 4.28 8.75 -6.45
CA LEU A 17 3.02 8.61 -7.18
C LEU A 17 3.13 9.17 -8.60
N LEU A 18 3.65 10.39 -8.75
CA LEU A 18 3.83 11.02 -10.07
C LEU A 18 4.76 10.21 -10.99
N ALA A 19 5.83 9.64 -10.45
CA ALA A 19 6.74 8.77 -11.21
C ALA A 19 6.04 7.49 -11.68
N VAL A 20 5.26 6.84 -10.80
CA VAL A 20 4.48 5.63 -11.12
C VAL A 20 3.41 5.93 -12.16
N LEU A 21 2.64 7.01 -12.00
CA LEU A 21 1.60 7.39 -12.98
C LEU A 21 2.20 7.74 -14.35
N LYS A 22 3.36 8.37 -14.38
CA LYS A 22 4.09 8.63 -15.62
C LYS A 22 4.50 7.33 -16.32
N ASP A 23 4.99 6.34 -15.57
CA ASP A 23 5.38 5.04 -16.14
C ASP A 23 4.15 4.26 -16.63
N ILE A 24 3.05 4.23 -15.86
CA ILE A 24 1.76 3.63 -16.25
C ILE A 24 1.24 4.24 -17.55
N LYS A 25 1.24 5.56 -17.66
CA LYS A 25 0.82 6.29 -18.86
C LYS A 25 1.68 5.95 -20.07
N SER A 26 3.00 5.83 -19.90
CA SER A 26 3.92 5.48 -20.98
C SER A 26 3.70 4.07 -21.53
N ARG A 27 3.04 3.20 -20.75
CA ARG A 27 2.69 1.82 -21.12
C ARG A 27 1.26 1.69 -21.66
N GLU A 28 0.56 2.81 -21.82
CA GLU A 28 -0.82 2.86 -22.33
C GLU A 28 -1.77 1.97 -21.51
N ILE A 29 -1.72 2.11 -20.18
CA ILE A 29 -2.60 1.40 -19.25
C ILE A 29 -3.61 2.40 -18.71
N GLU A 30 -4.91 2.12 -18.95
CA GLU A 30 -6.01 3.02 -18.59
C GLU A 30 -6.67 2.64 -17.26
N THR A 31 -6.65 1.35 -16.90
CA THR A 31 -7.29 0.87 -15.68
C THR A 31 -6.27 0.73 -14.56
N ILE A 32 -6.45 1.53 -13.50
CA ILE A 32 -5.62 1.50 -12.29
C ILE A 32 -6.50 1.02 -11.13
N ILE A 33 -6.00 0.05 -10.36
CA ILE A 33 -6.60 -0.41 -9.10
C ILE A 33 -5.66 0.00 -7.97
N ASN A 34 -6.17 0.78 -7.02
CA ASN A 34 -5.43 1.30 -5.88
C ASN A 34 -5.95 0.66 -4.59
N LEU A 35 -5.05 0.00 -3.87
CA LEU A 35 -5.38 -0.87 -2.74
C LEU A 35 -5.35 -0.16 -1.37
N GLY A 36 -5.39 1.17 -1.34
CA GLY A 36 -5.49 1.94 -0.10
C GLY A 36 -4.16 2.47 0.44
N ASP A 37 -4.24 3.05 1.63
CA ASP A 37 -3.16 3.75 2.32
C ASP A 37 -2.61 4.93 1.53
N HIS A 38 -3.51 5.91 1.30
CA HIS A 38 -3.25 7.03 0.40
C HIS A 38 -2.38 8.12 1.02
N PHE A 39 -2.69 8.56 2.26
CA PHE A 39 -2.26 9.87 2.74
C PHE A 39 -1.37 9.86 3.98
N TYR A 40 -1.45 8.81 4.82
CA TYR A 40 -0.73 8.77 6.08
C TYR A 40 0.79 8.80 5.90
N GLY A 41 1.43 9.80 6.50
CA GLY A 41 2.87 9.95 6.50
C GLY A 41 3.32 11.41 6.68
N PRO A 42 4.63 11.65 6.75
CA PRO A 42 5.20 12.98 6.93
C PRO A 42 5.45 13.73 5.61
N LEU A 43 4.78 13.36 4.52
CA LEU A 43 5.06 13.90 3.19
C LEU A 43 3.98 14.89 2.72
N GLU A 44 3.39 14.73 1.53
CA GLU A 44 2.46 15.67 0.90
C GLU A 44 1.05 15.07 0.70
N PRO A 45 0.25 14.88 1.76
CA PRO A 45 -1.04 14.20 1.67
C PRO A 45 -2.04 14.91 0.76
N GLU A 46 -2.20 16.23 0.84
CA GLU A 46 -3.12 16.97 -0.02
C GLU A 46 -2.67 16.98 -1.48
N GLY A 47 -1.36 17.08 -1.75
CA GLY A 47 -0.84 16.95 -3.11
C GLY A 47 -1.15 15.59 -3.73
N VAL A 48 -1.10 14.51 -2.94
CA VAL A 48 -1.55 13.18 -3.39
C VAL A 48 -3.05 13.19 -3.67
N ALA A 49 -3.86 13.79 -2.79
CA ALA A 49 -5.30 13.86 -2.96
C ALA A 49 -5.70 14.61 -4.24
N GLU A 50 -5.04 15.72 -4.57
CA GLU A 50 -5.24 16.46 -5.83
C GLU A 50 -4.97 15.56 -7.04
N ILE A 51 -3.85 14.84 -7.05
CA ILE A 51 -3.49 13.94 -8.16
C ILE A 51 -4.50 12.79 -8.30
N LEU A 52 -4.98 12.21 -7.19
CA LEU A 52 -5.97 11.13 -7.23
C LEU A 52 -7.33 11.62 -7.79
N ARG A 53 -7.73 12.86 -7.50
CA ARG A 53 -8.93 13.47 -8.10
C ARG A 53 -8.79 13.70 -9.60
N GLU A 54 -7.61 14.14 -10.05
CA GLU A 54 -7.33 14.37 -11.47
C GLU A 54 -7.17 13.07 -12.28
N ASN A 55 -6.80 11.97 -11.62
CA ASN A 55 -6.58 10.66 -12.25
C ASN A 55 -7.51 9.62 -11.62
N PRO A 56 -8.81 9.58 -12.01
CA PRO A 56 -9.77 8.63 -11.43
C PRO A 56 -9.29 7.19 -11.58
N MET A 57 -9.33 6.45 -10.49
CA MET A 57 -8.97 5.04 -10.43
C MET A 57 -9.90 4.26 -9.51
N ILE A 58 -9.92 2.95 -9.65
CA ILE A 58 -10.68 2.07 -8.76
C ILE A 58 -9.92 1.98 -7.44
N SER A 59 -10.43 2.60 -6.38
CA SER A 59 -9.74 2.69 -5.10
C SER A 59 -10.54 2.05 -3.97
N ILE A 60 -9.83 1.45 -3.02
CA ILE A 60 -10.38 0.97 -1.75
C ILE A 60 -9.69 1.70 -0.59
N SER A 61 -10.27 1.64 0.61
CA SER A 61 -9.68 2.18 1.83
C SER A 61 -8.64 1.23 2.40
N GLY A 62 -7.51 1.77 2.91
CA GLY A 62 -6.57 1.04 3.74
C GLY A 62 -6.75 1.33 5.24
N ASN A 63 -5.96 0.66 6.08
CA ASN A 63 -6.04 0.82 7.53
C ASN A 63 -5.62 2.22 7.99
N THR A 64 -4.67 2.87 7.31
CA THR A 64 -4.29 4.23 7.67
C THR A 64 -5.31 5.26 7.20
N ASP A 65 -6.02 5.02 6.10
CA ASP A 65 -7.13 5.86 5.64
C ASP A 65 -8.29 5.83 6.64
N ARG A 66 -8.66 4.63 7.12
CA ARG A 66 -9.63 4.47 8.21
C ARG A 66 -9.18 5.18 9.48
N ALA A 67 -7.89 5.04 9.88
CA ALA A 67 -7.36 5.68 11.07
C ALA A 67 -7.38 7.21 10.96
N ILE A 68 -7.17 7.80 9.78
CA ILE A 68 -7.32 9.24 9.52
C ILE A 68 -8.77 9.67 9.80
N LEU A 69 -9.75 8.97 9.23
CA LEU A 69 -11.17 9.28 9.43
C LEU A 69 -11.57 9.15 10.91
N GLU A 70 -11.16 8.08 11.58
CA GLU A 70 -11.39 7.88 13.01
C GLU A 70 -10.77 9.00 13.86
N SER A 71 -9.56 9.45 13.49
CA SER A 71 -8.87 10.55 14.19
C SER A 71 -9.56 11.89 14.00
N ILE A 72 -10.17 12.14 12.83
CA ILE A 72 -10.96 13.34 12.55
C ILE A 72 -12.28 13.30 13.34
N ASP A 73 -12.98 12.16 13.33
CA ASP A 73 -14.32 12.03 13.92
C ASP A 73 -14.31 12.02 15.46
N ARG A 74 -13.22 11.59 16.10
CA ARG A 74 -13.10 11.51 17.57
C ARG A 74 -12.58 12.78 18.24
N ASP A 75 -12.57 13.90 17.53
CA ASP A 75 -12.24 15.22 18.08
C ASP A 75 -10.97 15.27 18.96
N GLY A 76 -9.88 14.69 18.45
CA GLY A 76 -8.53 14.89 19.00
C GLY A 76 -8.12 13.97 20.15
N THR A 77 -8.86 12.90 20.46
CA THR A 77 -8.56 12.07 21.64
C THR A 77 -7.71 10.81 21.38
N THR A 78 -7.36 10.47 20.14
CA THR A 78 -6.91 9.10 19.84
C THR A 78 -5.53 8.89 19.24
N SER A 79 -4.85 9.87 18.69
CA SER A 79 -3.47 9.68 18.24
C SER A 79 -2.70 10.99 18.31
N HIS A 80 -1.67 11.02 19.13
CA HIS A 80 -0.74 12.15 19.22
C HIS A 80 0.49 11.92 18.31
N LYS A 81 0.38 11.06 17.28
CA LYS A 81 1.47 10.87 16.32
C LYS A 81 1.58 12.14 15.45
N PRO A 82 2.76 12.77 15.36
CA PRO A 82 2.94 14.00 14.59
C PRO A 82 2.48 13.88 13.12
N GLU A 83 2.66 12.71 12.52
CA GLU A 83 2.24 12.43 11.16
C GLU A 83 0.72 12.49 11.00
N MET A 84 -0.05 11.98 11.98
CA MET A 84 -1.51 12.03 11.96
C MET A 84 -2.01 13.46 12.08
N GLU A 85 -1.45 14.24 13.01
CA GLU A 85 -1.81 15.65 13.18
C GLU A 85 -1.50 16.48 11.91
N ARG A 86 -0.37 16.18 11.26
CA ARG A 86 -0.02 16.80 9.98
C ARG A 86 -1.04 16.47 8.89
N VAL A 87 -1.35 15.20 8.70
CA VAL A 87 -2.32 14.75 7.69
C VAL A 87 -3.68 15.42 7.90
N LYS A 88 -4.17 15.48 9.16
CA LYS A 88 -5.43 16.15 9.51
C LYS A 88 -5.39 17.65 9.20
N ALA A 89 -4.25 18.30 9.41
CA ALA A 89 -4.10 19.74 9.17
C ALA A 89 -4.00 20.07 7.67
N GLU A 90 -3.47 19.17 6.85
CA GLU A 90 -3.25 19.39 5.42
C GLU A 90 -4.42 18.96 4.55
N LEU A 91 -5.13 17.87 4.88
CA LEU A 91 -6.25 17.41 4.09
C LEU A 91 -7.43 18.39 4.15
N ASN A 92 -7.88 18.82 2.99
CA ASN A 92 -9.08 19.63 2.89
C ASN A 92 -10.36 18.77 3.03
N LYS A 93 -11.51 19.44 3.17
CA LYS A 93 -12.80 18.76 3.34
C LYS A 93 -13.14 17.82 2.18
N GLU A 94 -12.82 18.20 0.94
CA GLU A 94 -13.12 17.39 -0.25
C GLU A 94 -12.33 16.09 -0.25
N SER A 95 -11.06 16.12 0.17
CA SER A 95 -10.19 14.96 0.31
C SER A 95 -10.67 14.01 1.39
N VAL A 96 -11.14 14.55 2.52
CA VAL A 96 -11.73 13.77 3.62
C VAL A 96 -13.07 13.15 3.18
N ASP A 97 -13.94 13.92 2.53
CA ASP A 97 -15.21 13.42 2.01
C ASP A 97 -14.99 12.30 0.97
N TRP A 98 -13.98 12.43 0.12
CA TRP A 98 -13.59 11.37 -0.83
C TRP A 98 -13.16 10.09 -0.11
N LEU A 99 -12.29 10.16 0.92
CA LEU A 99 -11.91 8.99 1.72
C LEU A 99 -13.12 8.23 2.27
N ARG A 100 -14.16 8.97 2.72
CA ARG A 100 -15.39 8.37 3.27
C ARG A 100 -16.19 7.57 2.23
N THR A 101 -15.96 7.80 0.95
CA THR A 101 -16.64 7.07 -0.13
C THR A 101 -15.98 5.75 -0.50
N LEU A 102 -14.75 5.51 -0.04
CA LEU A 102 -13.99 4.34 -0.43
C LEU A 102 -14.53 3.07 0.26
N PRO A 103 -14.78 2.00 -0.50
CA PRO A 103 -15.11 0.71 0.08
C PRO A 103 -13.87 0.03 0.70
N ASN A 104 -14.06 -0.88 1.64
CA ASN A 104 -12.97 -1.68 2.21
C ASN A 104 -12.49 -2.76 1.24
N THR A 105 -13.39 -3.30 0.42
CA THR A 105 -13.10 -4.33 -0.59
C THR A 105 -13.93 -4.07 -1.84
N ILE A 106 -13.45 -4.57 -2.99
CA ILE A 106 -14.18 -4.45 -4.25
C ILE A 106 -13.86 -5.61 -5.19
N SER A 107 -14.88 -6.08 -5.94
CA SER A 107 -14.70 -7.00 -7.07
C SER A 107 -14.59 -6.20 -8.37
N VAL A 108 -13.56 -6.48 -9.18
CA VAL A 108 -13.33 -5.80 -10.45
C VAL A 108 -13.34 -6.82 -11.59
N ASP A 109 -14.20 -6.60 -12.58
CA ASP A 109 -14.35 -7.41 -13.80
C ASP A 109 -14.62 -8.91 -13.52
N LYS A 110 -15.10 -9.30 -12.33
CA LYS A 110 -15.22 -10.69 -11.87
C LYS A 110 -13.90 -11.48 -11.97
N LEU A 111 -12.80 -10.76 -11.96
CA LEU A 111 -11.45 -11.30 -12.11
C LEU A 111 -10.60 -11.03 -10.88
N PHE A 112 -10.73 -9.84 -10.32
CA PHE A 112 -9.98 -9.38 -9.16
C PHE A 112 -10.90 -9.19 -7.96
N PHE A 113 -10.52 -9.74 -6.83
CA PHE A 113 -10.97 -9.29 -5.53
C PHE A 113 -9.87 -8.44 -4.90
N ALA A 114 -10.18 -7.20 -4.55
CA ALA A 114 -9.23 -6.27 -3.94
C ALA A 114 -9.59 -6.03 -2.47
N CYS A 115 -8.61 -6.19 -1.59
CA CYS A 115 -8.63 -5.82 -0.18
C CYS A 115 -7.30 -5.13 0.16
N HIS A 116 -7.26 -4.37 1.26
CA HIS A 116 -5.97 -3.77 1.69
C HIS A 116 -5.11 -4.80 2.42
N GLY A 117 -5.64 -5.41 3.46
CA GLY A 117 -5.00 -6.48 4.23
C GLY A 117 -5.55 -7.85 3.85
N THR A 118 -6.45 -8.42 4.68
CA THR A 118 -7.22 -9.64 4.37
C THR A 118 -8.63 -9.28 3.89
N PRO A 119 -9.43 -10.24 3.39
CA PRO A 119 -10.83 -10.00 3.05
C PRO A 119 -11.68 -9.45 4.22
N GLU A 120 -11.36 -9.82 5.46
CA GLU A 120 -12.10 -9.44 6.66
C GLU A 120 -11.47 -8.27 7.43
N SER A 121 -10.19 -7.94 7.18
CA SER A 121 -9.45 -6.95 7.98
C SER A 121 -8.45 -6.17 7.15
N ASP A 122 -8.54 -4.85 7.19
CA ASP A 122 -7.58 -3.94 6.58
C ASP A 122 -6.22 -3.89 7.32
N ASN A 123 -6.15 -4.45 8.53
CA ASN A 123 -5.00 -4.37 9.43
C ASN A 123 -4.30 -5.72 9.69
N GLU A 124 -4.62 -6.76 8.93
CA GLU A 124 -3.97 -8.07 8.97
C GLU A 124 -3.25 -8.37 7.67
N TYR A 125 -2.07 -9.00 7.76
CA TYR A 125 -1.35 -9.42 6.57
C TYR A 125 -1.99 -10.66 5.95
N LEU A 126 -2.31 -10.60 4.66
CA LEU A 126 -2.81 -11.77 3.94
C LEU A 126 -1.71 -12.79 3.71
N ILE A 127 -0.55 -12.32 3.27
CA ILE A 127 0.55 -13.18 2.80
C ILE A 127 1.55 -13.48 3.91
N GLU A 128 1.83 -12.50 4.79
CA GLU A 128 2.87 -12.58 5.78
C GLU A 128 2.33 -12.99 7.17
N LYS A 129 3.08 -13.87 7.83
CA LYS A 129 2.88 -14.30 9.22
C LYS A 129 3.97 -13.71 10.09
N VAL A 130 3.60 -12.85 11.02
CA VAL A 130 4.52 -12.29 12.00
C VAL A 130 4.63 -13.22 13.20
N THR A 131 5.84 -13.55 13.59
CA THR A 131 6.17 -14.42 14.73
C THR A 131 7.29 -13.82 15.57
N ASP A 132 7.61 -14.42 16.72
CA ASP A 132 8.77 -14.10 17.55
C ASP A 132 10.11 -14.31 16.84
N ARG A 133 10.14 -15.09 15.75
CA ARG A 133 11.32 -15.38 14.93
C ARG A 133 11.44 -14.53 13.67
N GLY A 134 10.48 -13.63 13.43
CA GLY A 134 10.46 -12.76 12.27
C GLY A 134 9.21 -12.93 11.42
N VAL A 135 9.29 -12.47 10.18
CA VAL A 135 8.20 -12.46 9.21
C VAL A 135 8.40 -13.59 8.21
N PHE A 136 7.39 -14.44 8.07
CA PHE A 136 7.37 -15.59 7.17
C PHE A 136 6.18 -15.49 6.22
N VAL A 137 6.21 -16.20 5.11
CA VAL A 137 5.07 -16.35 4.22
C VAL A 137 4.23 -17.53 4.72
N TYR A 138 2.89 -17.36 4.76
CA TYR A 138 1.97 -18.46 5.01
C TYR A 138 2.13 -19.57 3.96
N ASN A 139 1.88 -20.80 4.31
CA ASN A 139 1.89 -21.92 3.36
C ASN A 139 0.64 -21.88 2.46
N ASP A 140 0.62 -22.75 1.44
CA ASP A 140 -0.46 -22.81 0.43
C ASP A 140 -1.84 -23.07 1.07
N GLU A 141 -1.93 -24.03 1.98
CA GLU A 141 -3.17 -24.40 2.66
C GLU A 141 -3.70 -23.26 3.54
N GLU A 142 -2.82 -22.60 4.30
CA GLU A 142 -3.16 -21.44 5.12
C GLU A 142 -3.68 -20.27 4.26
N LEU A 143 -3.06 -20.04 3.10
CA LEU A 143 -3.49 -18.98 2.18
C LEU A 143 -4.83 -19.31 1.50
N ILE A 144 -5.03 -20.54 1.08
CA ILE A 144 -6.31 -20.98 0.50
C ILE A 144 -7.44 -20.80 1.52
N GLU A 145 -7.22 -21.15 2.79
CA GLU A 145 -8.25 -20.99 3.84
C GLU A 145 -8.60 -19.51 4.06
N LYS A 146 -7.60 -18.60 4.02
CA LYS A 146 -7.82 -17.16 4.17
C LYS A 146 -8.66 -16.51 3.05
N ILE A 147 -8.72 -17.14 1.88
CA ILE A 147 -9.45 -16.62 0.71
C ILE A 147 -10.53 -17.59 0.20
N LYS A 148 -10.99 -18.52 1.03
CA LYS A 148 -11.91 -19.61 0.64
C LYS A 148 -13.24 -19.11 0.08
N ASP A 149 -13.74 -17.99 0.61
CA ASP A 149 -15.03 -17.40 0.23
C ASP A 149 -14.93 -16.43 -0.95
N ILE A 150 -13.75 -16.24 -1.53
CA ILE A 150 -13.51 -15.36 -2.69
C ILE A 150 -13.67 -16.18 -3.97
N GLU A 151 -14.53 -15.73 -4.88
CA GLU A 151 -14.76 -16.39 -6.16
C GLU A 151 -13.72 -16.01 -7.22
N GLU A 152 -13.23 -14.76 -7.18
CA GLU A 152 -12.32 -14.20 -8.16
C GLU A 152 -11.01 -14.99 -8.23
N ARG A 153 -10.44 -15.01 -9.42
CA ARG A 153 -9.21 -15.74 -9.71
C ARG A 153 -7.97 -15.08 -9.10
N ILE A 154 -7.98 -13.75 -9.00
CA ILE A 154 -6.83 -12.97 -8.51
C ILE A 154 -7.26 -12.17 -7.30
N VAL A 155 -6.60 -12.40 -6.17
CA VAL A 155 -6.77 -11.62 -4.95
C VAL A 155 -5.64 -10.60 -4.86
N LEU A 156 -6.00 -9.32 -4.78
CA LEU A 156 -5.08 -8.21 -4.65
C LEU A 156 -5.04 -7.75 -3.19
N CYS A 157 -3.84 -7.61 -2.63
CA CYS A 157 -3.63 -7.07 -1.29
C CYS A 157 -2.45 -6.09 -1.26
N GLY A 158 -2.40 -5.22 -0.26
CA GLY A 158 -1.33 -4.27 0.03
C GLY A 158 -0.74 -4.49 1.42
N HIS A 159 -0.69 -3.42 2.22
CA HIS A 159 -0.41 -3.37 3.66
C HIS A 159 1.00 -3.80 4.09
N SER A 160 1.57 -4.87 3.55
CA SER A 160 2.91 -5.32 3.94
C SER A 160 4.04 -4.55 3.24
N HIS A 161 3.73 -3.77 2.20
CA HIS A 161 4.69 -3.05 1.34
C HIS A 161 5.70 -3.96 0.60
N VAL A 162 5.56 -5.27 0.73
CA VAL A 162 6.47 -6.25 0.13
C VAL A 162 5.82 -6.87 -1.11
N ASN A 163 6.37 -6.56 -2.27
CA ASN A 163 5.83 -7.07 -3.53
C ASN A 163 5.99 -8.59 -3.64
N ARG A 164 4.86 -9.28 -3.87
CA ARG A 164 4.81 -10.75 -4.00
C ARG A 164 3.77 -11.20 -5.02
N ILE A 165 4.07 -12.32 -5.68
CA ILE A 165 3.12 -13.08 -6.48
C ILE A 165 3.11 -14.49 -5.94
N ILE A 166 1.95 -15.00 -5.54
CA ILE A 166 1.79 -16.37 -5.07
C ILE A 166 0.75 -17.06 -5.94
N TYR A 167 1.15 -18.16 -6.56
CA TYR A 167 0.26 -19.04 -7.30
C TYR A 167 -0.11 -20.23 -6.42
N LEU A 168 -1.39 -20.37 -6.15
CA LEU A 168 -1.92 -21.38 -5.23
C LEU A 168 -2.31 -22.68 -5.98
N SER A 169 -2.30 -23.81 -5.26
CA SER A 169 -2.66 -25.13 -5.81
C SER A 169 -4.10 -25.21 -6.33
N ASN A 170 -5.00 -24.32 -5.88
CA ASN A 170 -6.36 -24.18 -6.39
C ASN A 170 -6.49 -23.27 -7.63
N ASN A 171 -5.38 -22.92 -8.29
CA ASN A 171 -5.27 -22.03 -9.46
C ASN A 171 -5.63 -20.57 -9.22
N LYS A 172 -5.76 -20.12 -7.97
CA LYS A 172 -5.86 -18.69 -7.64
C LYS A 172 -4.49 -18.06 -7.55
N ILE A 173 -4.45 -16.75 -7.68
CA ILE A 173 -3.23 -15.92 -7.56
C ILE A 173 -3.47 -14.90 -6.46
N ILE A 174 -2.51 -14.75 -5.55
CA ILE A 174 -2.48 -13.61 -4.63
C ILE A 174 -1.36 -12.69 -5.11
N LEU A 175 -1.66 -11.40 -5.25
CA LEU A 175 -0.74 -10.38 -5.71
C LEU A 175 -0.69 -9.21 -4.72
N ASN A 176 0.49 -8.96 -4.17
CA ASN A 176 0.82 -7.71 -3.52
C ASN A 176 1.76 -6.91 -4.45
N PRO A 177 1.39 -5.70 -4.88
CA PRO A 177 2.22 -4.90 -5.78
C PRO A 177 3.44 -4.29 -5.08
N GLY A 178 3.51 -4.34 -3.74
CA GLY A 178 4.41 -3.54 -2.92
C GLY A 178 3.89 -2.13 -2.72
N SER A 179 4.71 -1.25 -2.15
CA SER A 179 4.35 0.13 -1.83
C SER A 179 4.86 1.11 -2.88
N VAL A 180 4.01 2.05 -3.27
CA VAL A 180 4.39 3.21 -4.08
C VAL A 180 5.27 4.16 -3.27
N GLY A 181 4.87 4.47 -2.03
CA GLY A 181 5.42 5.60 -1.29
C GLY A 181 6.31 5.28 -0.10
N LEU A 182 6.17 4.12 0.53
CA LEU A 182 6.92 3.78 1.74
C LEU A 182 7.61 2.41 1.60
N PRO A 183 8.90 2.36 1.23
CA PRO A 183 9.58 1.12 0.90
C PRO A 183 9.98 0.27 2.12
N ALA A 184 9.91 0.79 3.34
CA ALA A 184 10.15 0.04 4.57
C ALA A 184 9.45 0.67 5.76
N TYR A 185 9.09 -0.12 6.75
CA TYR A 185 8.55 0.36 8.03
C TYR A 185 8.79 -0.62 9.16
N LEU A 186 8.70 -0.10 10.40
CA LEU A 186 8.75 -0.86 11.63
C LEU A 186 7.33 -1.10 12.14
N GLY A 187 6.91 -2.35 12.18
CA GLY A 187 5.62 -2.75 12.73
C GLY A 187 5.76 -3.20 14.18
N SER A 188 4.82 -2.81 15.05
CA SER A 188 4.81 -3.20 16.45
C SER A 188 3.44 -3.14 17.14
N GLU A 189 2.50 -2.35 16.61
CA GLU A 189 1.32 -1.92 17.41
C GLU A 189 0.34 -3.05 17.72
N LYS A 190 0.23 -4.04 16.85
CA LYS A 190 -0.69 -5.17 16.99
C LYS A 190 0.01 -6.46 17.46
N TYR A 191 1.32 -6.53 17.31
CA TYR A 191 2.09 -7.73 17.56
C TYR A 191 2.93 -7.58 18.84
N GLU A 192 3.09 -8.66 19.60
CA GLU A 192 3.92 -8.68 20.81
C GLU A 192 5.38 -8.34 20.53
N HIS A 193 5.82 -8.52 19.28
CA HIS A 193 7.18 -8.30 18.85
C HIS A 193 7.25 -7.24 17.76
N ARG A 194 8.29 -6.41 17.82
CA ARG A 194 8.64 -5.53 16.71
C ARG A 194 9.11 -6.36 15.53
N PHE A 195 8.81 -5.93 14.33
CA PHE A 195 9.28 -6.55 13.09
C PHE A 195 9.49 -5.48 12.02
N ALA A 196 10.28 -5.79 11.01
CA ALA A 196 10.53 -4.91 9.88
C ALA A 196 9.89 -5.47 8.61
N MET A 197 9.22 -4.59 7.87
CA MET A 197 8.86 -4.84 6.47
C MET A 197 9.82 -4.03 5.59
N GLU A 198 10.48 -4.68 4.65
CA GLU A 198 11.55 -4.10 3.85
C GLU A 198 11.40 -4.50 2.38
N SER A 199 11.34 -3.53 1.47
CA SER A 199 11.41 -3.77 0.02
C SER A 199 12.84 -3.91 -0.50
N MET A 200 13.85 -3.64 0.34
CA MET A 200 15.28 -3.69 0.07
C MET A 200 15.77 -2.69 -0.98
N THR A 201 14.94 -1.72 -1.39
CA THR A 201 15.26 -0.73 -2.42
C THR A 201 14.39 0.53 -2.24
N PRO A 202 14.89 1.75 -2.55
CA PRO A 202 14.11 2.98 -2.44
C PRO A 202 13.07 3.17 -3.54
N HIS A 203 13.06 2.31 -4.57
CA HIS A 203 12.17 2.44 -5.72
C HIS A 203 10.69 2.31 -5.33
N ALA A 204 9.85 3.13 -5.93
CA ALA A 204 8.40 2.93 -5.90
C ALA A 204 8.02 1.60 -6.57
N LYS A 205 7.10 0.85 -5.97
CA LYS A 205 6.66 -0.45 -6.47
C LYS A 205 5.24 -0.38 -7.00
N TYR A 206 4.98 -1.10 -8.09
CA TYR A 206 3.64 -1.39 -8.56
C TYR A 206 3.64 -2.65 -9.43
N ALA A 207 2.49 -3.18 -9.80
CA ALA A 207 2.37 -4.34 -10.67
C ALA A 207 1.52 -4.05 -11.90
N ILE A 208 1.77 -4.78 -12.99
CA ILE A 208 0.92 -4.80 -14.17
C ILE A 208 0.39 -6.21 -14.36
N VAL A 209 -0.94 -6.32 -14.46
CA VAL A 209 -1.60 -7.59 -14.80
C VAL A 209 -2.12 -7.49 -16.23
N LYS A 210 -1.67 -8.41 -17.09
CA LYS A 210 -2.07 -8.53 -18.49
C LYS A 210 -2.91 -9.78 -18.67
N VAL A 211 -4.13 -9.62 -19.18
CA VAL A 211 -5.11 -10.71 -19.33
C VAL A 211 -5.47 -10.90 -20.80
N ASP A 212 -5.31 -12.12 -21.28
CA ASP A 212 -5.68 -12.55 -22.62
C ASP A 212 -6.39 -13.90 -22.57
N GLY A 213 -7.73 -13.87 -22.53
CA GLY A 213 -8.54 -15.04 -22.24
C GLY A 213 -8.20 -15.63 -20.87
N GLN A 214 -7.74 -16.87 -20.84
CA GLN A 214 -7.33 -17.55 -19.60
C GLN A 214 -5.86 -17.26 -19.19
N LYS A 215 -5.08 -16.61 -20.07
CA LYS A 215 -3.68 -16.31 -19.77
C LYS A 215 -3.57 -15.04 -18.94
N VAL A 216 -2.85 -15.14 -17.84
CA VAL A 216 -2.51 -14.02 -16.96
C VAL A 216 -0.99 -13.89 -16.91
N ASN A 217 -0.48 -12.73 -17.26
CA ASN A 217 0.93 -12.38 -17.07
C ASN A 217 1.01 -11.22 -16.07
N ILE A 218 1.95 -11.29 -15.14
CA ILE A 218 2.13 -10.28 -14.09
C ILE A 218 3.57 -9.80 -14.15
N ASP A 219 3.74 -8.47 -14.27
CA ASP A 219 5.03 -7.81 -14.16
C ASP A 219 5.05 -7.03 -12.83
N GLN A 220 6.04 -7.28 -11.97
CA GLN A 220 6.33 -6.44 -10.82
C GLN A 220 7.41 -5.41 -11.19
N LEU A 221 7.14 -4.14 -10.92
CA LEU A 221 7.95 -3.03 -11.39
C LEU A 221 8.56 -2.24 -10.24
N SER A 222 9.74 -1.70 -10.52
CA SER A 222 10.48 -0.80 -9.63
C SER A 222 10.76 0.49 -10.40
N VAL A 223 10.17 1.60 -9.96
CA VAL A 223 10.25 2.90 -10.62
C VAL A 223 11.14 3.83 -9.81
N ALA A 224 12.15 4.39 -10.47
CA ALA A 224 12.98 5.41 -9.86
C ALA A 224 12.21 6.73 -9.78
N TYR A 225 12.36 7.42 -8.64
CA TYR A 225 11.85 8.76 -8.42
C TYR A 225 12.86 9.55 -7.58
N ASP A 226 12.60 10.79 -7.25
CA ASP A 226 13.49 11.59 -6.40
C ASP A 226 13.25 11.26 -4.91
N TRP A 227 13.75 10.09 -4.47
CA TRP A 227 13.67 9.67 -3.06
C TRP A 227 14.56 10.49 -2.12
N HIS A 228 15.57 11.18 -2.65
CA HIS A 228 16.38 12.10 -1.83
C HIS A 228 15.55 13.29 -1.39
N SER A 229 14.87 13.96 -2.30
CA SER A 229 13.94 15.05 -1.95
C SER A 229 12.78 14.60 -1.06
N ALA A 230 12.26 13.37 -1.26
CA ALA A 230 11.24 12.80 -0.37
C ALA A 230 11.79 12.56 1.04
N SER A 231 13.01 12.03 1.15
CA SER A 231 13.71 11.85 2.42
C SER A 231 13.95 13.18 3.15
N ASP A 232 14.40 14.20 2.43
CA ASP A 232 14.63 15.52 3.00
C ASP A 232 13.33 16.18 3.47
N ALA A 233 12.24 15.99 2.73
CA ALA A 233 10.90 16.42 3.17
C ALA A 233 10.46 15.71 4.45
N ALA A 234 10.61 14.38 4.53
CA ALA A 234 10.28 13.62 5.74
C ALA A 234 11.09 14.10 6.97
N ARG A 235 12.39 14.36 6.79
CA ARG A 235 13.27 14.90 7.84
C ARG A 235 12.85 16.29 8.27
N SER A 236 12.57 17.17 7.33
CA SER A 236 12.11 18.54 7.59
C SER A 236 10.78 18.58 8.32
N ASN A 237 9.95 17.55 8.13
CA ASN A 237 8.67 17.35 8.80
C ASN A 237 8.79 16.53 10.12
N GLY A 238 10.04 16.38 10.63
CA GLY A 238 10.31 15.80 11.95
C GLY A 238 10.34 14.27 11.99
N ASN A 239 10.33 13.57 10.86
CA ASN A 239 10.36 12.11 10.83
C ASN A 239 11.66 11.56 10.20
N ASP A 240 12.68 11.43 11.03
CA ASP A 240 14.01 10.93 10.60
C ASP A 240 13.98 9.43 10.24
N ASN A 241 13.12 8.64 10.86
CA ASN A 241 12.97 7.23 10.53
C ASN A 241 12.44 7.05 9.10
N TRP A 242 11.39 7.76 8.73
CA TRP A 242 10.87 7.73 7.36
C TRP A 242 11.92 8.21 6.36
N ALA A 243 12.65 9.27 6.67
CA ALA A 243 13.72 9.75 5.80
C ALA A 243 14.74 8.66 5.48
N ARG A 244 15.10 7.85 6.48
CA ARG A 244 16.04 6.73 6.34
C ARG A 244 15.43 5.54 5.58
N PHE A 245 14.15 5.25 5.78
CA PHE A 245 13.42 4.21 5.03
C PHE A 245 13.34 4.57 3.55
N LEU A 246 13.01 5.81 3.22
CA LEU A 246 12.88 6.30 1.85
C LEU A 246 14.18 6.21 1.05
N ILE A 247 15.34 6.43 1.68
CA ILE A 247 16.65 6.34 1.01
C ILE A 247 17.07 4.91 0.66
N SER A 248 16.67 3.93 1.45
CA SER A 248 17.25 2.59 1.36
C SER A 248 16.25 1.47 1.12
N GLY A 249 14.98 1.67 1.51
CA GLY A 249 14.00 0.60 1.59
C GLY A 249 14.37 -0.47 2.62
N ARG A 250 15.16 -0.09 3.62
CA ARG A 250 15.70 -1.00 4.65
C ARG A 250 15.55 -0.41 6.04
N MET A 251 15.46 -1.31 7.00
CA MET A 251 15.53 -0.94 8.42
C MET A 251 16.95 -0.51 8.79
N PRO A 252 17.14 0.70 9.34
CA PRO A 252 18.41 1.15 9.88
C PRO A 252 18.91 0.21 11.00
N LYS A 253 20.24 0.04 11.11
CA LYS A 253 20.83 -0.90 12.05
C LYS A 253 20.46 -0.64 13.51
N ASP A 254 20.35 0.62 13.91
CA ASP A 254 19.96 1.06 15.26
C ASP A 254 18.47 0.86 15.58
N LEU A 255 17.65 0.59 14.58
CA LEU A 255 16.23 0.22 14.73
C LEU A 255 15.99 -1.29 14.58
N ARG A 256 16.99 -2.05 14.14
CA ARG A 256 16.90 -3.52 14.06
C ARG A 256 16.81 -4.09 15.46
N ILE A 257 16.06 -5.15 15.56
CA ILE A 257 15.93 -5.97 16.75
C ILE A 257 16.88 -7.14 16.52
N ASP A 258 17.83 -7.30 17.42
CA ASP A 258 18.75 -8.45 17.45
C ASP A 258 18.00 -9.71 17.90
#